data_e361d93403c4a5fb0bd122af2590598b
#
_entry.id   e361d93403c4a5fb0bd122af2590598b
#
_cell.length_a   1.000
_cell.length_b   1.000
_cell.length_c   1.000
_cell.angle_alpha   90.00
_cell.angle_beta   90.00
_cell.angle_gamma   90.00
#
_symmetry.space_group_name_H-M   'P 1'
#
loop_
_entity.id
_entity.type
_entity.pdbx_description
1 polymer ?
#
loop_
_entity_poly.entity_id
_entity_poly.type
_entity_poly.pdbx_seq_one_letter_code
_entity_poly.pdbx_strand_id
1 'polypeptide(L)'
;MKSMSQKTRVDKDSLGEVTVPENAYYGPFTARAKEQYQIAKLPPQGNFVKAFIMIKKAAAITNRDLGVLSSQIANAIITSCDEILAGKLSDQFVIETLNSGASTAFNMNCNEVIANRALEILGKPMGSYEIISPNDHVNMSQSSNDTSPTAIHVSIIMNCQELLKSLDQLIRSIEKKAIDFKDDLKIGRTHLMDAIPVTMGDEFSSYLFALIKSKEFISRSLEQLYYVALGGTAVGTGANTPKGYQPLVVENLSNISGLPLKPSPNLFYSLQSKLDVANCSSAIKNLAIELTKMSNDFRLMASGPTAGFSEITIPAVHAGSSIMPGKVNPSLSETLNMICFIVIGNDLSVTLASQAGQFELNVMLGGMVKSVLDSTDMLANFLPIFSKNMVDGIQINKQKLQLSVQKSPVLVTLLNPIIGYLKAAEVYKEAMSSNKTIKEVIIERKLMSEEEFDNALSKERILS
;
A
#
# COMPACT_ATOMS: atom_id res chain seq x y z
N MET A 1 -2.71 15.60 41.41
CA MET A 1 -1.49 16.02 40.72
C MET A 1 -1.68 17.48 40.32
N LYS A 2 -0.91 18.42 40.88
CA LYS A 2 -0.93 19.81 40.44
C LYS A 2 -0.45 19.88 39.01
N SER A 3 -1.28 20.36 38.10
CA SER A 3 -0.88 20.73 36.73
C SER A 3 0.28 21.74 36.87
N MET A 4 1.49 21.38 36.52
CA MET A 4 2.53 22.37 36.28
C MET A 4 1.99 23.31 35.20
N SER A 5 1.85 24.59 35.48
CA SER A 5 1.48 25.57 34.47
C SER A 5 2.54 25.54 33.37
N GLN A 6 2.18 25.05 32.23
CA GLN A 6 3.07 25.02 31.05
C GLN A 6 3.39 26.48 30.71
N LYS A 7 4.67 26.84 30.69
CA LYS A 7 5.07 28.18 30.27
C LYS A 7 4.61 28.43 28.84
N THR A 8 4.15 29.63 28.56
CA THR A 8 3.59 30.03 27.28
C THR A 8 4.25 31.31 26.77
N ARG A 9 4.26 31.49 25.48
CA ARG A 9 4.57 32.73 24.78
C ARG A 9 3.31 33.24 24.05
N VAL A 10 3.25 34.54 23.74
CA VAL A 10 2.21 35.12 22.92
C VAL A 10 2.77 35.39 21.54
N ASP A 11 2.22 34.73 20.54
CA ASP A 11 2.52 35.00 19.12
C ASP A 11 1.33 35.72 18.48
N LYS A 12 1.52 36.35 17.31
CA LYS A 12 0.48 37.12 16.62
C LYS A 12 0.38 36.75 15.15
N ASP A 13 -0.85 36.62 14.66
CA ASP A 13 -1.18 36.53 13.26
C ASP A 13 -2.17 37.64 12.83
N SER A 14 -2.71 37.59 11.60
CA SER A 14 -3.69 38.55 11.09
C SER A 14 -5.02 38.59 11.85
N LEU A 15 -5.32 37.54 12.64
CA LEU A 15 -6.53 37.44 13.48
C LEU A 15 -6.30 37.93 14.90
N GLY A 16 -5.06 38.30 15.26
CA GLY A 16 -4.70 38.81 16.58
C GLY A 16 -3.75 37.88 17.36
N GLU A 17 -3.68 38.11 18.67
CA GLU A 17 -2.79 37.38 19.57
C GLU A 17 -3.33 35.97 19.88
N VAL A 18 -2.38 35.01 20.03
CA VAL A 18 -2.65 33.65 20.41
C VAL A 18 -1.58 33.16 21.40
N THR A 19 -1.98 32.45 22.40
CA THR A 19 -1.08 31.83 23.38
C THR A 19 -0.58 30.46 22.80
N VAL A 20 0.75 30.31 22.74
CA VAL A 20 1.41 29.09 22.24
C VAL A 20 2.31 28.55 23.37
N PRO A 21 2.47 27.23 23.56
CA PRO A 21 3.47 26.71 24.50
C PRO A 21 4.87 27.29 24.22
N GLU A 22 5.62 27.67 25.25
CA GLU A 22 6.90 28.37 25.09
C GLU A 22 7.92 27.59 24.27
N ASN A 23 7.90 26.26 24.38
CA ASN A 23 8.80 25.34 23.67
C ASN A 23 8.24 24.81 22.34
N ALA A 24 7.04 25.24 21.90
CA ALA A 24 6.49 24.81 20.62
C ALA A 24 7.15 25.55 19.46
N TYR A 25 7.58 24.80 18.45
CA TYR A 25 8.09 25.39 17.19
C TYR A 25 6.96 25.76 16.22
N TYR A 26 5.74 25.24 16.40
CA TYR A 26 4.60 25.79 15.67
C TYR A 26 4.17 27.15 16.25
N GLY A 27 3.46 27.92 15.46
CA GLY A 27 3.07 29.28 15.76
C GLY A 27 1.55 29.48 15.88
N PRO A 28 1.07 30.73 15.70
CA PRO A 28 -0.31 31.12 15.97
C PRO A 28 -1.32 30.46 15.05
N PHE A 29 -1.02 30.29 13.75
CA PHE A 29 -1.92 29.63 12.81
C PHE A 29 -2.17 28.17 13.22
N THR A 30 -1.10 27.44 13.51
CA THR A 30 -1.18 26.02 13.92
C THR A 30 -1.91 25.88 15.26
N ALA A 31 -1.66 26.77 16.22
CA ALA A 31 -2.35 26.74 17.51
C ALA A 31 -3.88 26.84 17.34
N ARG A 32 -4.35 27.75 16.48
CA ARG A 32 -5.78 27.88 16.13
C ARG A 32 -6.30 26.65 15.39
N ALA A 33 -5.56 26.17 14.39
CA ALA A 33 -5.96 25.03 13.58
C ALA A 33 -6.03 23.74 14.38
N LYS A 34 -5.14 23.55 15.35
CA LYS A 34 -5.12 22.39 16.23
C LYS A 34 -6.42 22.22 17.02
N GLU A 35 -7.06 23.32 17.42
CA GLU A 35 -8.34 23.23 18.11
C GLU A 35 -9.49 22.74 17.22
N GLN A 36 -9.38 22.94 15.90
CA GLN A 36 -10.44 22.64 14.94
C GLN A 36 -10.29 21.28 14.27
N TYR A 37 -9.05 20.78 14.12
CA TYR A 37 -8.75 19.54 13.38
C TYR A 37 -8.24 18.43 14.29
N GLN A 38 -8.94 18.13 15.39
CA GLN A 38 -8.72 16.96 16.24
C GLN A 38 -9.74 15.88 15.91
N ILE A 39 -9.58 15.24 14.75
CA ILE A 39 -10.60 14.33 14.18
C ILE A 39 -10.37 12.91 14.67
N ALA A 40 -9.19 12.34 14.40
CA ALA A 40 -8.82 10.99 14.80
C ALA A 40 -7.82 10.96 15.97
N LYS A 41 -7.28 12.13 16.35
CA LYS A 41 -6.20 12.29 17.35
C LYS A 41 -4.96 11.46 17.05
N LEU A 42 -4.65 11.36 15.78
CA LEU A 42 -3.48 10.65 15.26
C LEU A 42 -2.45 11.66 14.71
N PRO A 43 -1.16 11.39 14.85
CA PRO A 43 -0.15 12.20 14.19
C PRO A 43 -0.27 12.08 12.66
N PRO A 44 0.20 13.09 11.91
CA PRO A 44 0.28 12.96 10.45
C PRO A 44 1.24 11.85 10.03
N GLN A 45 0.99 11.24 8.87
CA GLN A 45 1.87 10.20 8.34
C GLN A 45 3.27 10.74 8.05
N GLY A 46 4.31 10.00 8.48
CA GLY A 46 5.70 10.45 8.45
C GLY A 46 6.21 10.83 7.06
N ASN A 47 5.85 10.08 6.02
CA ASN A 47 6.28 10.40 4.65
C ASN A 47 5.54 11.61 4.07
N PHE A 48 4.34 11.92 4.54
CA PHE A 48 3.64 13.16 4.19
C PHE A 48 4.36 14.39 4.79
N VAL A 49 4.76 14.31 6.06
CA VAL A 49 5.62 15.33 6.70
C VAL A 49 6.90 15.52 5.90
N LYS A 50 7.65 14.44 5.63
CA LYS A 50 8.91 14.49 4.89
C LYS A 50 8.74 15.14 3.52
N ALA A 51 7.68 14.80 2.79
CA ALA A 51 7.40 15.36 1.48
C ALA A 51 7.23 16.89 1.52
N PHE A 52 6.47 17.41 2.50
CA PHE A 52 6.34 18.87 2.68
C PHE A 52 7.69 19.52 3.00
N ILE A 53 8.47 18.94 3.91
CA ILE A 53 9.78 19.49 4.28
C ILE A 53 10.75 19.49 3.10
N MET A 54 10.76 18.45 2.27
CA MET A 54 11.54 18.41 1.01
C MET A 54 11.12 19.52 0.04
N ILE A 55 9.81 19.79 -0.09
CA ILE A 55 9.28 20.87 -0.92
C ILE A 55 9.76 22.24 -0.38
N LYS A 56 9.67 22.47 0.94
CA LYS A 56 10.12 23.74 1.54
C LYS A 56 11.62 23.95 1.38
N LYS A 57 12.42 22.89 1.53
CA LYS A 57 13.85 22.93 1.24
C LYS A 57 14.14 23.27 -0.22
N ALA A 58 13.47 22.61 -1.17
CA ALA A 58 13.62 22.85 -2.60
C ALA A 58 13.25 24.31 -2.96
N ALA A 59 12.15 24.81 -2.40
CA ALA A 59 11.71 26.19 -2.62
C ALA A 59 12.70 27.23 -2.07
N ALA A 60 13.25 26.99 -0.86
CA ALA A 60 14.26 27.90 -0.29
C ALA A 60 15.56 27.95 -1.12
N ILE A 61 16.05 26.79 -1.60
CA ILE A 61 17.18 26.71 -2.52
C ILE A 61 16.88 27.49 -3.80
N THR A 62 15.73 27.22 -4.41
CA THR A 62 15.33 27.83 -5.68
C THR A 62 15.18 29.36 -5.57
N ASN A 63 14.52 29.84 -4.52
CA ASN A 63 14.31 31.29 -4.32
C ASN A 63 15.63 32.02 -4.03
N ARG A 64 16.59 31.36 -3.34
CA ARG A 64 17.95 31.87 -3.16
C ARG A 64 18.69 31.98 -4.49
N ASP A 65 18.66 30.89 -5.28
CA ASP A 65 19.42 30.81 -6.54
C ASP A 65 18.85 31.74 -7.61
N LEU A 66 17.56 32.06 -7.53
CA LEU A 66 16.90 33.09 -8.36
C LEU A 66 17.02 34.53 -7.80
N GLY A 67 17.71 34.69 -6.65
CA GLY A 67 18.01 36.01 -6.08
C GLY A 67 16.85 36.71 -5.38
N VAL A 68 15.72 36.01 -5.12
CA VAL A 68 14.54 36.61 -4.46
C VAL A 68 14.48 36.35 -2.96
N LEU A 69 15.29 35.43 -2.46
CA LEU A 69 15.47 35.16 -1.03
C LEU A 69 16.94 35.33 -0.63
N SER A 70 17.21 36.08 0.43
CA SER A 70 18.59 36.30 0.89
C SER A 70 19.26 34.99 1.29
N SER A 71 20.55 34.85 0.98
CA SER A 71 21.32 33.64 1.28
C SER A 71 21.33 33.30 2.78
N GLN A 72 21.31 34.28 3.66
CA GLN A 72 21.29 34.08 5.10
C GLN A 72 20.00 33.41 5.55
N ILE A 73 18.86 33.94 5.13
CA ILE A 73 17.54 33.37 5.49
C ILE A 73 17.35 32.01 4.81
N ALA A 74 17.68 31.89 3.53
CA ALA A 74 17.57 30.63 2.80
C ALA A 74 18.39 29.51 3.46
N ASN A 75 19.64 29.77 3.83
CA ASN A 75 20.50 28.76 4.47
C ASN A 75 19.97 28.35 5.85
N ALA A 76 19.40 29.27 6.63
CA ALA A 76 18.77 28.94 7.91
C ALA A 76 17.54 28.03 7.71
N ILE A 77 16.68 28.32 6.71
CA ILE A 77 15.54 27.49 6.32
C ILE A 77 16.00 26.09 5.85
N ILE A 78 17.01 26.01 4.99
CA ILE A 78 17.59 24.77 4.47
C ILE A 78 18.11 23.91 5.63
N THR A 79 18.88 24.51 6.55
CA THR A 79 19.43 23.81 7.74
C THR A 79 18.30 23.29 8.64
N SER A 80 17.25 24.10 8.86
CA SER A 80 16.05 23.69 9.60
C SER A 80 15.39 22.47 8.95
N CYS A 81 15.20 22.49 7.63
CA CYS A 81 14.64 21.37 6.88
C CYS A 81 15.51 20.11 7.01
N ASP A 82 16.84 20.23 6.92
CA ASP A 82 17.75 19.09 7.07
C ASP A 82 17.67 18.44 8.45
N GLU A 83 17.58 19.23 9.50
CA GLU A 83 17.41 18.74 10.86
C GLU A 83 16.06 18.00 11.04
N ILE A 84 14.98 18.54 10.46
CA ILE A 84 13.64 17.89 10.52
C ILE A 84 13.67 16.58 9.72
N LEU A 85 14.26 16.54 8.54
CA LEU A 85 14.40 15.32 7.74
C LEU A 85 15.25 14.26 8.45
N ALA A 86 16.20 14.68 9.28
CA ALA A 86 16.98 13.80 10.15
C ALA A 86 16.22 13.32 11.40
N GLY A 87 14.95 13.70 11.57
CA GLY A 87 14.06 13.23 12.64
C GLY A 87 13.92 14.17 13.84
N LYS A 88 14.56 15.36 13.84
CA LYS A 88 14.32 16.35 14.89
C LYS A 88 12.92 16.96 14.75
N LEU A 89 12.35 17.42 15.86
CA LEU A 89 11.09 18.17 15.92
C LEU A 89 9.86 17.40 15.35
N SER A 90 9.92 16.08 15.28
CA SER A 90 8.80 15.27 14.75
C SER A 90 7.49 15.44 15.53
N ASP A 91 7.57 15.75 16.81
CA ASP A 91 6.44 16.03 17.71
C ASP A 91 5.79 17.42 17.51
N GLN A 92 6.40 18.28 16.67
CA GLN A 92 5.91 19.63 16.37
C GLN A 92 4.91 19.67 15.20
N PHE A 93 4.75 18.56 14.47
CA PHE A 93 3.74 18.42 13.41
C PHE A 93 2.46 17.89 14.04
N VAL A 94 1.63 18.82 14.51
CA VAL A 94 0.46 18.54 15.37
C VAL A 94 -0.87 18.58 14.63
N ILE A 95 -0.87 18.92 13.34
CA ILE A 95 -2.07 18.94 12.51
C ILE A 95 -2.20 17.57 11.83
N GLU A 96 -3.36 16.95 11.98
CA GLU A 96 -3.66 15.66 11.35
C GLU A 96 -3.63 15.77 9.80
N THR A 97 -3.36 14.67 9.12
CA THR A 97 -3.41 14.63 7.66
C THR A 97 -4.80 14.94 7.12
N LEU A 98 -5.85 14.49 7.82
CA LEU A 98 -7.22 14.90 7.54
C LEU A 98 -7.48 16.27 8.18
N ASN A 99 -7.32 17.33 7.41
CA ASN A 99 -7.49 18.73 7.84
C ASN A 99 -8.18 19.57 6.76
N SER A 100 -7.93 20.90 6.72
CA SER A 100 -8.49 21.81 5.74
C SER A 100 -8.22 21.38 4.29
N GLY A 101 -9.16 21.57 3.39
CA GLY A 101 -9.29 21.04 2.03
C GLY A 101 -8.00 20.84 1.22
N ALA A 102 -7.25 21.92 0.98
CA ALA A 102 -5.94 21.86 0.32
C ALA A 102 -4.78 21.64 1.31
N SER A 103 -5.03 21.03 2.46
CA SER A 103 -4.06 20.82 3.56
C SER A 103 -3.39 22.13 4.02
N THR A 104 -4.10 23.27 3.94
CA THR A 104 -3.56 24.59 4.29
C THR A 104 -3.08 24.65 5.72
N ALA A 105 -3.82 24.03 6.66
CA ALA A 105 -3.44 24.00 8.07
C ALA A 105 -2.15 23.20 8.28
N PHE A 106 -1.97 22.09 7.60
CA PHE A 106 -0.74 21.31 7.65
C PHE A 106 0.44 22.03 6.97
N ASN A 107 0.22 22.65 5.80
CA ASN A 107 1.23 23.49 5.14
C ASN A 107 1.73 24.60 6.06
N MET A 108 0.82 25.28 6.77
CA MET A 108 1.19 26.33 7.72
C MET A 108 1.90 25.77 8.96
N ASN A 109 1.52 24.61 9.45
CA ASN A 109 2.28 23.93 10.51
C ASN A 109 3.74 23.70 10.10
N CYS A 110 3.97 23.21 8.88
CA CYS A 110 5.33 23.06 8.36
C CYS A 110 6.05 24.40 8.25
N ASN A 111 5.39 25.43 7.72
CA ASN A 111 6.01 26.77 7.58
C ASN A 111 6.40 27.37 8.91
N GLU A 112 5.56 27.29 9.93
CA GLU A 112 5.82 27.86 11.26
C GLU A 112 6.93 27.12 12.00
N VAL A 113 6.94 25.78 11.96
CA VAL A 113 8.01 24.97 12.57
C VAL A 113 9.36 25.28 11.94
N ILE A 114 9.42 25.36 10.61
CA ILE A 114 10.63 25.69 9.86
C ILE A 114 11.10 27.11 10.19
N ALA A 115 10.17 28.10 10.18
CA ALA A 115 10.50 29.49 10.47
C ALA A 115 11.07 29.68 11.88
N ASN A 116 10.45 29.11 12.88
CA ASN A 116 10.90 29.19 14.27
C ASN A 116 12.25 28.49 14.49
N ARG A 117 12.46 27.32 13.85
CA ARG A 117 13.79 26.67 13.92
C ARG A 117 14.86 27.49 13.19
N ALA A 118 14.54 28.08 12.05
CA ALA A 118 15.47 28.95 11.31
C ALA A 118 15.80 30.22 12.10
N LEU A 119 14.84 30.82 12.81
CA LEU A 119 15.09 31.93 13.74
C LEU A 119 16.08 31.55 14.83
N GLU A 120 15.86 30.40 15.48
CA GLU A 120 16.76 29.90 16.51
C GLU A 120 18.19 29.63 15.97
N ILE A 121 18.34 29.08 14.76
CA ILE A 121 19.64 28.90 14.08
C ILE A 121 20.35 30.25 13.90
N LEU A 122 19.61 31.32 13.64
CA LEU A 122 20.16 32.69 13.56
C LEU A 122 20.36 33.38 14.91
N GLY A 123 20.10 32.67 16.04
CA GLY A 123 20.20 33.26 17.38
C GLY A 123 19.10 34.29 17.67
N LYS A 124 17.92 34.17 17.03
CA LYS A 124 16.77 35.04 17.20
C LYS A 124 15.66 34.32 18.00
N PRO A 125 14.84 35.07 18.76
CA PRO A 125 13.70 34.48 19.46
C PRO A 125 12.70 33.87 18.47
N MET A 126 12.07 32.73 18.88
CA MET A 126 10.91 32.21 18.15
C MET A 126 9.78 33.24 18.14
N GLY A 127 9.01 33.31 17.06
CA GLY A 127 7.94 34.28 16.85
C GLY A 127 8.40 35.62 16.25
N SER A 128 9.73 35.86 16.04
CA SER A 128 10.26 37.08 15.40
C SER A 128 10.03 37.05 13.88
N TYR A 129 8.76 37.00 13.47
CA TYR A 129 8.35 36.79 12.06
C TYR A 129 8.65 37.98 11.15
N GLU A 130 9.03 39.13 11.69
CA GLU A 130 9.61 40.25 10.95
C GLU A 130 11.00 39.93 10.39
N ILE A 131 11.70 38.91 10.93
CA ILE A 131 13.01 38.44 10.46
C ILE A 131 12.84 37.25 9.51
N ILE A 132 12.14 36.19 9.95
CA ILE A 132 11.80 35.03 9.13
C ILE A 132 10.30 34.73 9.24
N SER A 133 9.55 35.19 8.25
CA SER A 133 8.09 34.97 8.16
C SER A 133 7.79 33.59 7.61
N PRO A 134 6.87 32.81 8.23
CA PRO A 134 6.33 31.56 7.66
C PRO A 134 5.73 31.75 6.26
N ASN A 135 5.07 32.88 6.02
CA ASN A 135 4.41 33.19 4.75
C ASN A 135 5.37 33.76 3.71
N ASP A 136 6.13 34.82 4.06
CA ASP A 136 6.88 35.60 3.09
C ASP A 136 8.22 34.96 2.72
N HIS A 137 8.78 34.14 3.62
CA HIS A 137 10.07 33.49 3.41
C HIS A 137 9.96 31.98 3.22
N VAL A 138 9.35 31.22 4.16
CA VAL A 138 9.27 29.76 4.06
C VAL A 138 8.30 29.32 2.95
N ASN A 139 7.18 30.04 2.80
CA ASN A 139 6.17 29.77 1.77
C ASN A 139 6.36 30.59 0.48
N MET A 140 7.47 31.33 0.35
CA MET A 140 7.75 32.15 -0.83
C MET A 140 7.62 31.37 -2.12
N SER A 141 6.94 31.96 -3.13
CA SER A 141 6.67 31.36 -4.46
C SER A 141 5.81 30.10 -4.45
N GLN A 142 5.04 29.85 -3.38
CA GLN A 142 4.22 28.66 -3.19
C GLN A 142 2.78 29.00 -2.79
N SER A 143 1.89 28.03 -3.01
CA SER A 143 0.56 27.97 -2.40
C SER A 143 0.36 26.57 -1.78
N SER A 144 -0.52 26.44 -0.79
CA SER A 144 -0.96 25.10 -0.38
C SER A 144 -1.59 24.31 -1.53
N ASN A 145 -2.09 25.02 -2.55
CA ASN A 145 -2.77 24.43 -3.70
C ASN A 145 -1.82 23.67 -4.64
N ASP A 146 -0.56 24.05 -4.75
CA ASP A 146 0.47 23.35 -5.53
C ASP A 146 1.39 22.49 -4.66
N THR A 147 1.68 22.91 -3.42
CA THR A 147 2.54 22.15 -2.51
C THR A 147 1.86 20.86 -2.00
N SER A 148 0.57 20.92 -1.65
CA SER A 148 -0.14 19.75 -1.11
C SER A 148 -0.29 18.61 -2.13
N PRO A 149 -0.78 18.82 -3.36
CA PRO A 149 -0.81 17.73 -4.35
C PRO A 149 0.59 17.21 -4.70
N THR A 150 1.61 18.07 -4.69
CA THR A 150 3.00 17.64 -4.86
C THR A 150 3.45 16.74 -3.71
N ALA A 151 3.18 17.14 -2.45
CA ALA A 151 3.50 16.34 -1.29
C ALA A 151 2.76 14.99 -1.27
N ILE A 152 1.51 14.95 -1.76
CA ILE A 152 0.74 13.72 -1.95
C ILE A 152 1.45 12.78 -2.92
N HIS A 153 1.84 13.26 -4.10
CA HIS A 153 2.55 12.46 -5.08
C HIS A 153 3.85 11.90 -4.50
N VAL A 154 4.70 12.75 -3.92
CA VAL A 154 5.98 12.35 -3.31
C VAL A 154 5.78 11.33 -2.20
N SER A 155 4.86 11.56 -1.28
CA SER A 155 4.61 10.64 -0.15
C SER A 155 4.06 9.29 -0.58
N ILE A 156 3.15 9.26 -1.58
CA ILE A 156 2.62 8.01 -2.14
C ILE A 156 3.73 7.21 -2.83
N ILE A 157 4.60 7.86 -3.62
CA ILE A 157 5.72 7.19 -4.26
C ILE A 157 6.63 6.55 -3.21
N MET A 158 6.99 7.30 -2.16
CA MET A 158 7.84 6.79 -1.06
C MET A 158 7.20 5.58 -0.37
N ASN A 159 5.92 5.64 -0.03
CA ASN A 159 5.20 4.53 0.58
C ASN A 159 5.09 3.31 -0.35
N CYS A 160 4.78 3.54 -1.62
CA CYS A 160 4.71 2.45 -2.60
C CYS A 160 6.06 1.78 -2.85
N GLN A 161 7.18 2.49 -2.76
CA GLN A 161 8.51 1.88 -2.82
C GLN A 161 8.72 0.86 -1.70
N GLU A 162 8.27 1.15 -0.48
CA GLU A 162 8.34 0.20 0.64
C GLU A 162 7.34 -0.97 0.44
N LEU A 163 6.12 -0.67 -0.03
CA LEU A 163 5.16 -1.72 -0.38
C LEU A 163 5.71 -2.67 -1.44
N LEU A 164 6.34 -2.15 -2.50
CA LEU A 164 6.91 -2.97 -3.58
C LEU A 164 8.05 -3.87 -3.07
N LYS A 165 8.90 -3.39 -2.15
CA LYS A 165 9.92 -4.22 -1.48
C LYS A 165 9.30 -5.36 -0.68
N SER A 166 8.24 -5.06 0.08
CA SER A 166 7.51 -6.05 0.87
C SER A 166 6.78 -7.08 -0.01
N LEU A 167 6.20 -6.61 -1.13
CA LEU A 167 5.58 -7.48 -2.13
C LEU A 167 6.60 -8.39 -2.81
N ASP A 168 7.81 -7.91 -3.10
CA ASP A 168 8.89 -8.74 -3.63
C ASP A 168 9.29 -9.87 -2.68
N GLN A 169 9.21 -9.65 -1.37
CA GLN A 169 9.45 -10.72 -0.41
C GLN A 169 8.35 -11.79 -0.49
N LEU A 170 7.08 -11.39 -0.57
CA LEU A 170 5.97 -12.33 -0.73
C LEU A 170 6.07 -13.09 -2.07
N ILE A 171 6.38 -12.41 -3.17
CA ILE A 171 6.60 -13.03 -4.49
C ILE A 171 7.64 -14.14 -4.40
N ARG A 172 8.80 -13.88 -3.78
CA ARG A 172 9.85 -14.91 -3.61
C ARG A 172 9.39 -16.09 -2.76
N SER A 173 8.61 -15.85 -1.70
CA SER A 173 8.08 -16.94 -0.85
C SER A 173 7.09 -17.81 -1.62
N ILE A 174 6.19 -17.23 -2.41
CA ILE A 174 5.22 -17.96 -3.25
C ILE A 174 5.92 -18.69 -4.41
N GLU A 175 6.90 -18.06 -5.07
CA GLU A 175 7.70 -18.68 -6.13
C GLU A 175 8.41 -19.94 -5.63
N LYS A 176 9.03 -19.85 -4.45
CA LYS A 176 9.65 -21.02 -3.81
C LYS A 176 8.64 -22.15 -3.60
N LYS A 177 7.43 -21.86 -3.11
CA LYS A 177 6.39 -22.87 -2.92
C LYS A 177 5.89 -23.46 -4.24
N ALA A 178 5.76 -22.65 -5.28
CA ALA A 178 5.41 -23.17 -6.62
C ALA A 178 6.46 -24.18 -7.11
N ILE A 179 7.74 -23.91 -6.90
CA ILE A 179 8.84 -24.81 -7.26
C ILE A 179 8.87 -26.05 -6.37
N ASP A 180 8.76 -25.89 -5.04
CA ASP A 180 8.84 -26.97 -4.08
C ASP A 180 7.70 -27.99 -4.29
N PHE A 181 6.54 -27.57 -4.74
CA PHE A 181 5.32 -28.37 -4.91
C PHE A 181 4.99 -28.74 -6.37
N LYS A 182 5.89 -28.47 -7.31
CA LYS A 182 5.64 -28.67 -8.75
C LYS A 182 5.30 -30.11 -9.16
N ASP A 183 5.70 -31.07 -8.31
CA ASP A 183 5.53 -32.49 -8.56
C ASP A 183 4.40 -33.15 -7.76
N ASP A 184 3.74 -32.41 -6.88
CA ASP A 184 2.74 -32.94 -5.96
C ASP A 184 1.33 -32.79 -6.58
N LEU A 185 0.78 -33.91 -7.10
CA LEU A 185 -0.56 -33.95 -7.69
C LEU A 185 -1.64 -33.78 -6.63
N LYS A 186 -2.67 -33.01 -6.99
CA LYS A 186 -3.91 -32.82 -6.24
C LYS A 186 -5.12 -32.88 -7.17
N ILE A 187 -6.31 -33.04 -6.62
CA ILE A 187 -7.54 -32.83 -7.38
C ILE A 187 -7.75 -31.32 -7.55
N GLY A 188 -7.88 -30.88 -8.80
CA GLY A 188 -8.34 -29.55 -9.12
C GLY A 188 -9.80 -29.35 -8.73
N ARG A 189 -10.23 -28.10 -8.53
CA ARG A 189 -11.63 -27.77 -8.21
C ARG A 189 -12.12 -26.64 -9.11
N THR A 190 -13.29 -26.85 -9.68
CA THR A 190 -14.11 -25.79 -10.30
C THR A 190 -15.46 -25.79 -9.62
N HIS A 191 -16.02 -24.63 -9.28
CA HIS A 191 -17.26 -24.53 -8.49
C HIS A 191 -17.17 -25.26 -7.12
N LEU A 192 -15.98 -25.41 -6.56
CA LEU A 192 -15.63 -26.25 -5.39
C LEU A 192 -15.91 -27.75 -5.59
N MET A 193 -16.26 -28.19 -6.80
CA MET A 193 -16.45 -29.59 -7.15
C MET A 193 -15.16 -30.17 -7.75
N ASP A 194 -14.94 -31.47 -7.55
CA ASP A 194 -13.79 -32.18 -8.11
C ASP A 194 -13.68 -31.99 -9.62
N ALA A 195 -12.48 -31.66 -10.07
CA ALA A 195 -12.09 -31.56 -11.46
C ALA A 195 -10.86 -32.44 -11.76
N ILE A 196 -10.33 -32.36 -12.95
CA ILE A 196 -9.12 -33.09 -13.33
C ILE A 196 -7.94 -32.71 -12.42
N PRO A 197 -6.99 -33.63 -12.21
CA PRO A 197 -5.79 -33.34 -11.40
C PRO A 197 -4.96 -32.20 -11.96
N VAL A 198 -4.33 -31.47 -11.04
CA VAL A 198 -3.32 -30.44 -11.27
C VAL A 198 -2.18 -30.67 -10.28
N THR A 199 -1.09 -29.93 -10.36
CA THR A 199 -0.12 -29.95 -9.25
C THR A 199 -0.42 -28.88 -8.24
N MET A 200 0.01 -29.04 -7.00
CA MET A 200 -0.01 -28.00 -6.00
C MET A 200 0.90 -26.82 -6.43
N GLY A 201 1.98 -27.11 -7.17
CA GLY A 201 2.83 -26.08 -7.79
C GLY A 201 2.10 -25.21 -8.78
N ASP A 202 1.19 -25.77 -9.62
CA ASP A 202 0.36 -24.99 -10.56
C ASP A 202 -0.57 -24.03 -9.79
N GLU A 203 -1.16 -24.48 -8.69
CA GLU A 203 -1.97 -23.66 -7.80
C GLU A 203 -1.18 -22.43 -7.30
N PHE A 204 0.03 -22.66 -6.74
CA PHE A 204 0.90 -21.58 -6.26
C PHE A 204 1.44 -20.71 -7.40
N SER A 205 1.68 -21.25 -8.60
CA SER A 205 2.11 -20.48 -9.76
C SER A 205 1.07 -19.46 -10.21
N SER A 206 -0.20 -19.79 -10.08
CA SER A 206 -1.32 -18.86 -10.34
C SER A 206 -1.27 -17.64 -9.42
N TYR A 207 -1.05 -17.85 -8.10
CA TYR A 207 -0.88 -16.75 -7.15
C TYR A 207 0.37 -15.92 -7.46
N LEU A 208 1.49 -16.59 -7.78
CA LEU A 208 2.72 -15.93 -8.19
C LEU A 208 2.49 -14.96 -9.35
N PHE A 209 1.83 -15.43 -10.39
CA PHE A 209 1.58 -14.62 -11.58
C PHE A 209 0.69 -13.41 -11.28
N ALA A 210 -0.36 -13.59 -10.47
CA ALA A 210 -1.25 -12.52 -10.04
C ALA A 210 -0.50 -11.42 -9.25
N LEU A 211 0.41 -11.81 -8.34
CA LEU A 211 1.22 -10.88 -7.56
C LEU A 211 2.22 -10.12 -8.45
N ILE A 212 2.87 -10.78 -9.40
CA ILE A 212 3.76 -10.14 -10.38
C ILE A 212 3.00 -9.11 -11.21
N LYS A 213 1.81 -9.45 -11.70
CA LYS A 213 0.95 -8.52 -12.44
C LYS A 213 0.52 -7.32 -11.59
N SER A 214 0.13 -7.55 -10.34
CA SER A 214 -0.22 -6.48 -9.42
C SER A 214 0.96 -5.52 -9.18
N LYS A 215 2.18 -6.06 -9.01
CA LYS A 215 3.41 -5.27 -8.92
C LYS A 215 3.63 -4.38 -10.15
N GLU A 216 3.46 -4.95 -11.35
CA GLU A 216 3.58 -4.20 -12.61
C GLU A 216 2.58 -3.04 -12.68
N PHE A 217 1.30 -3.27 -12.32
CA PHE A 217 0.27 -2.23 -12.34
C PHE A 217 0.56 -1.11 -11.35
N ILE A 218 0.98 -1.44 -10.12
CA ILE A 218 1.39 -0.43 -9.15
C ILE A 218 2.57 0.37 -9.70
N SER A 219 3.62 -0.28 -10.21
CA SER A 219 4.81 0.39 -10.73
C SER A 219 4.48 1.35 -11.87
N ARG A 220 3.64 0.95 -12.82
CA ARG A 220 3.19 1.80 -13.92
C ARG A 220 2.35 2.99 -13.45
N SER A 221 1.53 2.81 -12.42
CA SER A 221 0.72 3.90 -11.87
C SER A 221 1.58 4.99 -11.22
N LEU A 222 2.75 4.63 -10.66
CA LEU A 222 3.67 5.59 -10.06
C LEU A 222 4.31 6.52 -11.09
N GLU A 223 4.44 6.11 -12.36
CA GLU A 223 5.04 6.93 -13.41
C GLU A 223 4.26 8.24 -13.63
N GLN A 224 2.94 8.23 -13.43
CA GLN A 224 2.10 9.43 -13.55
C GLN A 224 2.31 10.37 -12.36
N LEU A 225 2.61 9.85 -11.18
CA LEU A 225 2.86 10.63 -9.98
C LEU A 225 4.20 11.40 -10.03
N TYR A 226 5.11 11.06 -10.94
CA TYR A 226 6.33 11.84 -11.13
C TYR A 226 6.07 13.25 -11.69
N TYR A 227 4.93 13.50 -12.29
CA TYR A 227 4.53 14.84 -12.72
C TYR A 227 3.87 15.59 -11.56
N VAL A 228 4.50 16.69 -11.11
CA VAL A 228 4.09 17.40 -9.90
C VAL A 228 3.55 18.79 -10.19
N ALA A 229 2.64 19.26 -9.33
CA ALA A 229 1.96 20.55 -9.46
C ALA A 229 2.81 21.75 -9.03
N LEU A 230 3.97 21.54 -8.43
CA LEU A 230 4.80 22.57 -7.81
C LEU A 230 5.18 23.66 -8.83
N GLY A 231 5.00 24.93 -8.44
CA GLY A 231 5.16 26.09 -9.29
C GLY A 231 3.86 26.59 -9.92
N GLY A 232 2.74 25.86 -9.77
CA GLY A 232 1.41 26.28 -10.25
C GLY A 232 0.77 27.38 -9.40
N THR A 233 1.22 27.51 -8.17
CA THR A 233 0.71 28.44 -7.16
C THR A 233 -0.80 28.27 -6.92
N ALA A 234 -1.59 29.35 -6.92
CA ALA A 234 -2.98 29.34 -6.48
C ALA A 234 -3.92 28.58 -7.42
N VAL A 235 -3.77 28.75 -8.75
CA VAL A 235 -4.72 28.26 -9.77
C VAL A 235 -4.06 27.62 -10.99
N GLY A 236 -2.74 27.46 -11.00
CA GLY A 236 -2.00 26.86 -12.13
C GLY A 236 -1.28 27.85 -13.04
N THR A 237 -1.36 29.15 -12.76
CA THR A 237 -0.73 30.22 -13.58
C THR A 237 0.71 30.49 -13.20
N GLY A 238 1.18 30.02 -12.05
CA GLY A 238 2.49 30.37 -11.51
C GLY A 238 2.59 31.85 -11.04
N ALA A 239 1.46 32.48 -10.75
CA ALA A 239 1.43 33.86 -10.27
C ALA A 239 2.30 34.06 -9.03
N ASN A 240 3.03 35.18 -8.96
CA ASN A 240 3.96 35.56 -7.90
C ASN A 240 5.23 34.69 -7.81
N THR A 241 5.57 33.90 -8.82
CA THR A 241 6.86 33.22 -8.90
C THR A 241 7.84 33.99 -9.80
N PRO A 242 9.16 33.97 -9.49
CA PRO A 242 10.16 34.51 -10.39
C PRO A 242 10.27 33.66 -11.66
N LYS A 243 10.75 34.30 -12.75
CA LYS A 243 10.95 33.58 -14.03
C LYS A 243 11.90 32.40 -13.85
N GLY A 244 11.50 31.24 -14.35
CA GLY A 244 12.30 29.99 -14.24
C GLY A 244 12.09 29.22 -12.94
N TYR A 245 11.20 29.63 -12.06
CA TYR A 245 10.97 28.99 -10.77
C TYR A 245 10.52 27.54 -10.91
N GLN A 246 9.47 27.25 -11.70
CA GLN A 246 8.89 25.90 -11.80
C GLN A 246 9.91 24.81 -12.18
N PRO A 247 10.65 24.91 -13.29
CA PRO A 247 11.60 23.86 -13.65
C PRO A 247 12.69 23.68 -12.60
N LEU A 248 13.20 24.77 -12.01
CA LEU A 248 14.29 24.71 -11.04
C LEU A 248 13.84 24.15 -9.69
N VAL A 249 12.64 24.50 -9.21
CA VAL A 249 12.14 23.96 -7.93
C VAL A 249 11.82 22.49 -8.03
N VAL A 250 11.34 22.00 -9.17
CA VAL A 250 11.08 20.58 -9.38
C VAL A 250 12.38 19.81 -9.54
N GLU A 251 13.39 20.36 -10.21
CA GLU A 251 14.74 19.78 -10.30
C GLU A 251 15.38 19.66 -8.90
N ASN A 252 15.32 20.72 -8.09
CA ASN A 252 15.82 20.69 -6.71
C ASN A 252 15.06 19.65 -5.86
N LEU A 253 13.72 19.57 -5.99
CA LEU A 253 12.92 18.58 -5.29
C LEU A 253 13.27 17.15 -5.74
N SER A 254 13.49 16.92 -7.04
CA SER A 254 13.94 15.66 -7.59
C SER A 254 15.28 15.20 -6.97
N ASN A 255 16.25 16.13 -6.92
CA ASN A 255 17.57 15.88 -6.32
C ASN A 255 17.48 15.58 -4.81
N ILE A 256 16.66 16.31 -4.06
CA ILE A 256 16.47 16.12 -2.60
C ILE A 256 15.79 14.81 -2.28
N SER A 257 14.76 14.45 -3.04
CA SER A 257 13.97 13.26 -2.80
C SER A 257 14.57 11.97 -3.38
N GLY A 258 15.47 12.09 -4.36
CA GLY A 258 15.98 10.96 -5.15
C GLY A 258 14.94 10.36 -6.10
N LEU A 259 13.82 11.05 -6.33
CA LEU A 259 12.72 10.61 -7.20
C LEU A 259 12.84 11.31 -8.57
N PRO A 260 12.49 10.66 -9.70
CA PRO A 260 12.59 11.25 -11.04
C PRO A 260 11.42 12.20 -11.33
N LEU A 261 11.27 13.23 -10.49
CA LEU A 261 10.17 14.17 -10.57
C LEU A 261 10.31 15.09 -11.81
N LYS A 262 9.19 15.48 -12.37
CA LYS A 262 9.09 16.30 -13.57
C LYS A 262 8.06 17.41 -13.37
N PRO A 263 8.28 18.60 -13.96
CA PRO A 263 7.23 19.60 -14.02
C PRO A 263 6.01 19.05 -14.76
N SER A 264 4.82 19.28 -14.20
CA SER A 264 3.60 18.92 -14.92
C SER A 264 3.49 19.69 -16.25
N PRO A 265 3.14 19.02 -17.35
CA PRO A 265 2.90 19.68 -18.63
C PRO A 265 1.64 20.56 -18.61
N ASN A 266 0.75 20.35 -17.64
CA ASN A 266 -0.46 21.15 -17.45
C ASN A 266 -0.75 21.36 -15.96
N LEU A 267 -0.37 22.50 -15.43
CA LEU A 267 -0.55 22.84 -14.03
C LEU A 267 -2.02 22.98 -13.61
N PHE A 268 -2.90 23.39 -14.54
CA PHE A 268 -4.34 23.46 -14.27
C PHE A 268 -4.90 22.05 -14.02
N TYR A 269 -4.52 21.07 -14.86
CA TYR A 269 -4.86 19.65 -14.63
C TYR A 269 -4.37 19.16 -13.28
N SER A 270 -3.11 19.43 -12.92
CA SER A 270 -2.51 18.90 -11.69
C SER A 270 -3.15 19.48 -10.41
N LEU A 271 -3.74 20.67 -10.47
CA LEU A 271 -4.47 21.25 -9.34
C LEU A 271 -5.90 20.72 -9.26
N GLN A 272 -6.59 20.55 -10.38
CA GLN A 272 -8.00 20.18 -10.46
C GLN A 272 -8.23 18.68 -10.40
N SER A 273 -7.51 17.91 -11.22
CA SER A 273 -7.68 16.47 -11.34
C SER A 273 -6.78 15.71 -10.34
N LYS A 274 -7.31 14.63 -9.80
CA LYS A 274 -6.56 13.68 -8.98
C LYS A 274 -6.61 12.26 -9.56
N LEU A 275 -6.77 12.18 -10.89
CA LEU A 275 -6.84 10.93 -11.65
C LEU A 275 -5.62 10.06 -11.38
N ASP A 276 -4.42 10.65 -11.32
CA ASP A 276 -3.18 9.90 -11.14
C ASP A 276 -3.11 9.21 -9.77
N VAL A 277 -3.59 9.88 -8.71
CA VAL A 277 -3.72 9.31 -7.37
C VAL A 277 -4.80 8.23 -7.34
N ALA A 278 -5.94 8.45 -7.98
CA ALA A 278 -7.03 7.48 -8.07
C ALA A 278 -6.59 6.20 -8.82
N ASN A 279 -5.81 6.32 -9.90
CA ASN A 279 -5.25 5.20 -10.63
C ASN A 279 -4.27 4.38 -9.75
N CYS A 280 -3.41 5.05 -9.00
CA CYS A 280 -2.50 4.40 -8.07
C CYS A 280 -3.25 3.67 -6.95
N SER A 281 -4.25 4.31 -6.34
CA SER A 281 -5.13 3.69 -5.34
C SER A 281 -5.83 2.45 -5.90
N SER A 282 -6.36 2.53 -7.12
CA SER A 282 -7.02 1.41 -7.78
C SER A 282 -6.06 0.24 -8.06
N ALA A 283 -4.80 0.51 -8.40
CA ALA A 283 -3.78 -0.53 -8.56
C ALA A 283 -3.49 -1.24 -7.22
N ILE A 284 -3.42 -0.50 -6.11
CA ILE A 284 -3.23 -1.05 -4.77
C ILE A 284 -4.46 -1.88 -4.34
N LYS A 285 -5.68 -1.41 -4.62
CA LYS A 285 -6.91 -2.17 -4.40
C LYS A 285 -6.90 -3.50 -5.17
N ASN A 286 -6.47 -3.50 -6.43
CA ASN A 286 -6.40 -4.73 -7.21
C ASN A 286 -5.43 -5.75 -6.60
N LEU A 287 -4.28 -5.31 -6.06
CA LEU A 287 -3.41 -6.17 -5.25
C LEU A 287 -4.18 -6.75 -4.04
N ALA A 288 -4.96 -5.94 -3.33
CA ALA A 288 -5.73 -6.41 -2.16
C ALA A 288 -6.79 -7.47 -2.56
N ILE A 289 -7.37 -7.39 -3.76
CA ILE A 289 -8.30 -8.40 -4.28
C ILE A 289 -7.58 -9.74 -4.48
N GLU A 290 -6.41 -9.75 -5.12
CA GLU A 290 -5.62 -10.95 -5.34
C GLU A 290 -5.11 -11.56 -4.03
N LEU A 291 -4.65 -10.73 -3.10
CA LEU A 291 -4.24 -11.17 -1.76
C LEU A 291 -5.40 -11.82 -0.98
N THR A 292 -6.61 -11.27 -1.10
CA THR A 292 -7.82 -11.84 -0.47
C THR A 292 -8.16 -13.20 -1.07
N LYS A 293 -8.11 -13.33 -2.40
CA LYS A 293 -8.35 -14.61 -3.08
C LYS A 293 -7.34 -15.67 -2.62
N MET A 294 -6.06 -15.38 -2.70
CA MET A 294 -4.99 -16.28 -2.26
C MET A 294 -5.13 -16.69 -0.79
N SER A 295 -5.41 -15.72 0.07
CA SER A 295 -5.57 -15.95 1.51
C SER A 295 -6.78 -16.85 1.83
N ASN A 296 -7.90 -16.69 1.12
CA ASN A 296 -9.06 -17.54 1.25
C ASN A 296 -8.80 -18.97 0.79
N ASP A 297 -8.06 -19.14 -0.30
CA ASP A 297 -7.68 -20.48 -0.77
C ASP A 297 -6.77 -21.19 0.25
N PHE A 298 -5.81 -20.49 0.86
CA PHE A 298 -5.00 -21.05 1.95
C PHE A 298 -5.85 -21.49 3.13
N ARG A 299 -6.86 -20.70 3.51
CA ARG A 299 -7.78 -21.06 4.60
C ARG A 299 -8.60 -22.30 4.26
N LEU A 300 -9.08 -22.41 3.01
CA LEU A 300 -9.82 -23.59 2.54
C LEU A 300 -8.94 -24.83 2.48
N MET A 301 -7.77 -24.75 1.85
CA MET A 301 -6.84 -25.86 1.74
C MET A 301 -6.33 -26.36 3.11
N ALA A 302 -6.17 -25.46 4.09
CA ALA A 302 -5.75 -25.79 5.45
C ALA A 302 -6.90 -26.24 6.37
N SER A 303 -8.16 -26.16 5.91
CA SER A 303 -9.32 -26.48 6.75
C SER A 303 -9.33 -27.93 7.21
N GLY A 304 -9.78 -28.17 8.42
CA GLY A 304 -9.85 -29.53 8.97
C GLY A 304 -9.29 -29.63 10.39
N PRO A 305 -8.64 -30.76 10.73
CA PRO A 305 -8.08 -31.83 9.87
C PRO A 305 -9.09 -32.89 9.38
N THR A 306 -10.21 -33.09 10.08
CA THR A 306 -11.16 -34.20 9.78
C THR A 306 -12.31 -33.74 8.88
N ALA A 307 -12.91 -32.61 9.19
CA ALA A 307 -14.11 -32.09 8.51
C ALA A 307 -13.80 -31.05 7.42
N GLY A 308 -12.58 -30.98 6.96
CA GLY A 308 -12.14 -30.05 5.92
C GLY A 308 -11.20 -30.68 4.90
N PHE A 309 -10.62 -29.84 4.03
CA PHE A 309 -9.77 -30.34 2.93
C PHE A 309 -8.44 -30.89 3.41
N SER A 310 -7.79 -30.21 4.36
CA SER A 310 -6.50 -30.65 4.93
C SER A 310 -5.42 -30.99 3.87
N GLU A 311 -5.40 -30.23 2.79
CA GLU A 311 -4.41 -30.42 1.71
C GLU A 311 -3.05 -29.82 2.06
N ILE A 312 -3.08 -28.72 2.85
CA ILE A 312 -1.88 -28.08 3.39
C ILE A 312 -1.96 -27.98 4.90
N THR A 313 -0.80 -27.85 5.54
CA THR A 313 -0.67 -27.44 6.95
C THR A 313 -0.01 -26.07 7.01
N ILE A 314 -0.45 -25.26 7.98
CA ILE A 314 0.04 -23.92 8.22
C ILE A 314 0.78 -23.84 9.55
N PRO A 315 1.76 -22.92 9.70
CA PRO A 315 2.48 -22.76 10.96
C PRO A 315 1.58 -22.33 12.12
N ALA A 316 1.83 -22.89 13.28
CA ALA A 316 1.25 -22.40 14.54
C ALA A 316 2.03 -21.17 15.00
N VAL A 317 1.49 -19.98 14.79
CA VAL A 317 2.15 -18.70 15.16
C VAL A 317 1.90 -18.26 16.61
N HIS A 318 0.95 -18.89 17.27
CA HIS A 318 0.61 -18.73 18.69
C HIS A 318 -0.16 -19.97 19.17
N ALA A 319 -0.36 -20.11 20.49
CA ALA A 319 -1.22 -21.17 21.04
C ALA A 319 -2.65 -20.99 20.48
N GLY A 320 -3.07 -21.89 19.59
CA GLY A 320 -4.17 -21.65 18.64
C GLY A 320 -5.54 -21.36 19.27
N SER A 321 -5.97 -22.20 20.23
CA SER A 321 -7.28 -22.06 20.87
C SER A 321 -7.16 -22.01 22.39
N SER A 322 -7.97 -21.17 23.03
CA SER A 322 -8.02 -21.09 24.49
C SER A 322 -8.64 -22.34 25.15
N ILE A 323 -9.44 -23.12 24.41
CA ILE A 323 -10.19 -24.27 24.95
C ILE A 323 -10.01 -25.57 24.14
N MET A 324 -9.43 -25.54 22.95
CA MET A 324 -9.23 -26.72 22.10
C MET A 324 -7.72 -26.95 21.87
N PRO A 325 -7.06 -27.82 22.66
CA PRO A 325 -5.64 -28.09 22.50
C PRO A 325 -5.30 -28.54 21.07
N GLY A 326 -4.22 -28.00 20.50
CA GLY A 326 -3.74 -28.39 19.17
C GLY A 326 -4.48 -27.78 17.99
N LYS A 327 -5.53 -26.97 18.20
CA LYS A 327 -6.22 -26.27 17.11
C LYS A 327 -5.37 -25.09 16.59
N VAL A 328 -4.96 -25.17 15.34
CA VAL A 328 -4.23 -24.09 14.66
C VAL A 328 -5.21 -23.32 13.76
N ASN A 329 -5.40 -22.03 14.05
CA ASN A 329 -6.24 -21.15 13.24
C ASN A 329 -5.40 -20.43 12.17
N PRO A 330 -5.97 -20.12 10.99
CA PRO A 330 -5.29 -19.38 9.92
C PRO A 330 -5.29 -17.86 10.19
N SER A 331 -4.90 -17.45 11.41
CA SER A 331 -5.06 -16.07 11.92
C SER A 331 -4.35 -15.03 11.05
N LEU A 332 -3.19 -15.35 10.48
CA LEU A 332 -2.48 -14.42 9.60
C LEU A 332 -3.23 -14.21 8.27
N SER A 333 -3.85 -15.25 7.74
CA SER A 333 -4.72 -15.15 6.56
C SER A 333 -5.97 -14.31 6.84
N GLU A 334 -6.55 -14.45 8.03
CA GLU A 334 -7.70 -13.65 8.46
C GLU A 334 -7.31 -12.18 8.63
N THR A 335 -6.15 -11.91 9.22
CA THR A 335 -5.62 -10.55 9.36
C THR A 335 -5.34 -9.91 7.99
N LEU A 336 -4.74 -10.66 7.06
CA LEU A 336 -4.51 -10.17 5.70
C LEU A 336 -5.83 -9.78 5.01
N ASN A 337 -6.87 -10.61 5.14
CA ASN A 337 -8.20 -10.30 4.60
C ASN A 337 -8.77 -9.00 5.19
N MET A 338 -8.68 -8.80 6.51
CA MET A 338 -9.15 -7.56 7.16
C MET A 338 -8.40 -6.33 6.65
N ILE A 339 -7.08 -6.43 6.48
CA ILE A 339 -6.27 -5.35 5.88
C ILE A 339 -6.76 -5.08 4.45
N CYS A 340 -6.94 -6.11 3.64
CA CYS A 340 -7.40 -5.97 2.26
C CYS A 340 -8.80 -5.33 2.18
N PHE A 341 -9.72 -5.66 3.08
CA PHE A 341 -11.05 -5.03 3.13
C PHE A 341 -10.95 -3.52 3.44
N ILE A 342 -10.06 -3.13 4.35
CA ILE A 342 -9.80 -1.70 4.64
C ILE A 342 -9.21 -1.01 3.40
N VAL A 343 -8.24 -1.63 2.72
CA VAL A 343 -7.64 -1.09 1.48
C VAL A 343 -8.69 -0.87 0.40
N ILE A 344 -9.61 -1.81 0.20
CA ILE A 344 -10.72 -1.69 -0.76
C ILE A 344 -11.66 -0.54 -0.37
N GLY A 345 -11.99 -0.40 0.92
CA GLY A 345 -12.80 0.70 1.43
C GLY A 345 -12.12 2.08 1.29
N ASN A 346 -10.81 2.13 1.50
CA ASN A 346 -10.01 3.33 1.31
C ASN A 346 -9.95 3.77 -0.16
N ASP A 347 -9.88 2.83 -1.12
CA ASP A 347 -9.96 3.15 -2.55
C ASP A 347 -11.29 3.82 -2.93
N LEU A 348 -12.41 3.39 -2.34
CA LEU A 348 -13.68 4.08 -2.52
C LEU A 348 -13.63 5.52 -2.00
N SER A 349 -12.99 5.75 -0.84
CA SER A 349 -12.78 7.10 -0.31
C SER A 349 -11.95 7.97 -1.26
N VAL A 350 -10.88 7.42 -1.86
CA VAL A 350 -10.07 8.12 -2.86
C VAL A 350 -10.88 8.43 -4.12
N THR A 351 -11.71 7.50 -4.59
CA THR A 351 -12.58 7.69 -5.74
C THR A 351 -13.55 8.84 -5.51
N LEU A 352 -14.25 8.87 -4.36
CA LEU A 352 -15.18 9.93 -3.99
C LEU A 352 -14.47 11.28 -3.83
N ALA A 353 -13.29 11.31 -3.22
CA ALA A 353 -12.50 12.52 -3.07
C ALA A 353 -11.98 13.03 -4.43
N SER A 354 -11.60 12.13 -5.34
CA SER A 354 -11.12 12.51 -6.67
C SER A 354 -12.20 13.20 -7.51
N GLN A 355 -13.43 12.69 -7.50
CA GLN A 355 -14.55 13.28 -8.26
C GLN A 355 -15.07 14.60 -7.69
N ALA A 356 -14.77 14.93 -6.43
CA ALA A 356 -15.31 16.08 -5.72
C ALA A 356 -14.57 17.39 -6.00
N GLY A 357 -13.60 17.42 -6.91
CA GLY A 357 -12.94 18.64 -7.37
C GLY A 357 -13.92 19.59 -8.06
N GLN A 358 -13.74 20.90 -7.84
CA GLN A 358 -14.57 21.94 -8.43
C GLN A 358 -13.67 23.03 -9.01
N PHE A 359 -13.94 23.39 -10.26
CA PHE A 359 -13.18 24.41 -10.99
C PHE A 359 -11.66 24.18 -10.89
N GLU A 360 -10.91 25.15 -10.45
CA GLU A 360 -9.44 25.21 -10.51
C GLU A 360 -8.73 24.38 -9.42
N LEU A 361 -9.47 23.76 -8.47
CA LEU A 361 -8.84 23.02 -7.38
C LEU A 361 -9.69 21.86 -6.86
N ASN A 362 -9.05 20.74 -6.62
CA ASN A 362 -9.63 19.70 -5.76
C ASN A 362 -9.21 19.94 -4.29
N VAL A 363 -10.18 20.08 -3.41
CA VAL A 363 -9.96 20.39 -1.98
C VAL A 363 -10.27 19.21 -1.05
N MET A 364 -10.33 17.96 -1.55
CA MET A 364 -10.52 16.77 -0.74
C MET A 364 -9.19 16.01 -0.46
N LEU A 365 -8.08 16.76 -0.42
CA LEU A 365 -6.72 16.21 -0.46
C LEU A 365 -6.37 15.42 0.80
N GLY A 366 -6.75 15.89 1.98
CA GLY A 366 -6.42 15.24 3.25
C GLY A 366 -7.00 13.84 3.39
N GLY A 367 -8.27 13.66 3.00
CA GLY A 367 -8.92 12.34 3.00
C GLY A 367 -8.31 11.38 2.00
N MET A 368 -7.95 11.89 0.83
CA MET A 368 -7.33 11.11 -0.25
C MET A 368 -5.95 10.57 0.17
N VAL A 369 -5.05 11.45 0.60
CA VAL A 369 -3.69 11.06 0.98
C VAL A 369 -3.69 10.13 2.18
N LYS A 370 -4.51 10.40 3.20
CA LYS A 370 -4.65 9.52 4.36
C LYS A 370 -5.04 8.10 3.94
N SER A 371 -6.04 7.95 3.08
CA SER A 371 -6.53 6.65 2.62
C SER A 371 -5.47 5.85 1.87
N VAL A 372 -4.68 6.50 0.99
CA VAL A 372 -3.63 5.79 0.24
C VAL A 372 -2.45 5.44 1.15
N LEU A 373 -1.99 6.37 2.01
CA LEU A 373 -0.85 6.10 2.88
C LEU A 373 -1.17 5.03 3.94
N ASP A 374 -2.34 5.08 4.58
CA ASP A 374 -2.77 4.04 5.52
C ASP A 374 -2.83 2.65 4.83
N SER A 375 -3.33 2.59 3.59
CA SER A 375 -3.41 1.34 2.82
C SER A 375 -2.03 0.77 2.50
N THR A 376 -1.12 1.61 2.03
CA THR A 376 0.24 1.21 1.69
C THR A 376 1.04 0.82 2.92
N ASP A 377 0.91 1.57 4.03
CA ASP A 377 1.61 1.26 5.29
C ASP A 377 1.16 -0.08 5.87
N MET A 378 -0.15 -0.34 5.93
CA MET A 378 -0.67 -1.62 6.42
C MET A 378 -0.16 -2.80 5.60
N LEU A 379 -0.19 -2.72 4.26
CA LEU A 379 0.30 -3.77 3.39
C LEU A 379 1.82 -3.92 3.50
N ALA A 380 2.58 -2.82 3.44
CA ALA A 380 4.04 -2.85 3.53
C ALA A 380 4.54 -3.47 4.84
N ASN A 381 3.87 -3.17 5.94
CA ASN A 381 4.24 -3.71 7.26
C ASN A 381 3.83 -5.18 7.42
N PHE A 382 2.69 -5.60 6.86
CA PHE A 382 2.15 -6.93 7.12
C PHE A 382 2.64 -8.00 6.14
N LEU A 383 2.88 -7.67 4.86
CA LEU A 383 3.32 -8.67 3.87
C LEU A 383 4.61 -9.40 4.25
N PRO A 384 5.66 -8.78 4.83
CA PRO A 384 6.84 -9.50 5.30
C PRO A 384 6.52 -10.49 6.44
N ILE A 385 5.63 -10.11 7.35
CA ILE A 385 5.17 -10.98 8.45
C ILE A 385 4.41 -12.18 7.90
N PHE A 386 3.50 -11.93 6.96
CA PHE A 386 2.71 -12.98 6.30
C PHE A 386 3.62 -13.93 5.50
N SER A 387 4.57 -13.41 4.74
CA SER A 387 5.54 -14.22 3.98
C SER A 387 6.31 -15.17 4.90
N LYS A 388 6.96 -14.60 5.92
CA LYS A 388 7.85 -15.36 6.82
C LYS A 388 7.10 -16.33 7.73
N ASN A 389 6.01 -15.88 8.35
CA ASN A 389 5.35 -16.62 9.42
C ASN A 389 4.17 -17.47 8.93
N MET A 390 3.72 -17.30 7.69
CA MET A 390 2.65 -18.11 7.09
C MET A 390 3.16 -18.86 5.88
N VAL A 391 3.53 -18.15 4.78
CA VAL A 391 3.83 -18.78 3.48
C VAL A 391 5.04 -19.70 3.54
N ASP A 392 6.15 -19.26 4.12
CA ASP A 392 7.39 -20.04 4.19
C ASP A 392 7.22 -21.35 4.97
N GLY A 393 6.31 -21.38 5.93
CA GLY A 393 6.04 -22.54 6.75
C GLY A 393 4.94 -23.47 6.21
N ILE A 394 4.28 -23.17 5.10
CA ILE A 394 3.27 -24.05 4.49
C ILE A 394 3.93 -25.38 4.08
N GLN A 395 3.29 -26.48 4.47
CA GLN A 395 3.63 -27.83 4.04
C GLN A 395 2.41 -28.49 3.42
N ILE A 396 2.63 -29.43 2.51
CA ILE A 396 1.55 -30.22 1.90
C ILE A 396 1.32 -31.52 2.65
N ASN A 397 0.07 -31.94 2.71
CA ASN A 397 -0.32 -33.26 3.22
C ASN A 397 -0.31 -34.26 2.06
N LYS A 398 0.88 -34.78 1.75
CA LYS A 398 1.09 -35.70 0.61
C LYS A 398 0.15 -36.89 0.62
N GLN A 399 -0.06 -37.50 1.79
CA GLN A 399 -0.95 -38.64 1.92
C GLN A 399 -2.39 -38.30 1.55
N LYS A 400 -2.86 -37.14 2.04
CA LYS A 400 -4.24 -36.68 1.75
C LYS A 400 -4.41 -36.37 0.26
N LEU A 401 -3.42 -35.70 -0.36
CA LEU A 401 -3.45 -35.40 -1.79
C LEU A 401 -3.50 -36.68 -2.64
N GLN A 402 -2.62 -37.64 -2.39
CA GLN A 402 -2.57 -38.92 -3.09
C GLN A 402 -3.89 -39.70 -2.97
N LEU A 403 -4.41 -39.82 -1.76
CA LEU A 403 -5.69 -40.51 -1.53
C LEU A 403 -6.85 -39.81 -2.24
N SER A 404 -6.86 -38.49 -2.29
CA SER A 404 -7.89 -37.72 -2.98
C SER A 404 -7.83 -37.95 -4.50
N VAL A 405 -6.64 -37.95 -5.09
CA VAL A 405 -6.46 -38.26 -6.50
C VAL A 405 -6.92 -39.71 -6.81
N GLN A 406 -6.44 -40.70 -6.06
CA GLN A 406 -6.78 -42.11 -6.28
C GLN A 406 -8.28 -42.41 -6.18
N LYS A 407 -8.98 -41.73 -5.29
CA LYS A 407 -10.41 -41.94 -5.03
C LYS A 407 -11.35 -41.09 -5.91
N SER A 408 -10.82 -40.11 -6.61
CA SER A 408 -11.66 -39.21 -7.38
C SER A 408 -12.24 -39.91 -8.63
N PRO A 409 -13.56 -39.97 -8.75
CA PRO A 409 -14.20 -40.61 -9.90
C PRO A 409 -14.02 -39.77 -11.19
N VAL A 410 -13.62 -38.52 -11.08
CA VAL A 410 -13.37 -37.63 -12.21
C VAL A 410 -12.15 -38.06 -13.05
N LEU A 411 -11.26 -38.90 -12.48
CA LEU A 411 -10.12 -39.48 -13.20
C LEU A 411 -10.53 -40.21 -14.49
N VAL A 412 -11.73 -40.76 -14.54
CA VAL A 412 -12.27 -41.42 -15.73
C VAL A 412 -12.29 -40.50 -16.96
N THR A 413 -12.38 -39.18 -16.74
CA THR A 413 -12.36 -38.18 -17.82
C THR A 413 -11.06 -38.24 -18.64
N LEU A 414 -9.95 -38.54 -18.00
CA LEU A 414 -8.64 -38.69 -18.67
C LEU A 414 -8.56 -39.96 -19.53
N LEU A 415 -9.46 -40.91 -19.31
CA LEU A 415 -9.58 -42.13 -20.11
C LEU A 415 -10.53 -41.99 -21.33
N ASN A 416 -11.26 -40.86 -21.46
CA ASN A 416 -12.18 -40.63 -22.59
C ASN A 416 -11.55 -40.85 -23.97
N PRO A 417 -10.32 -40.45 -24.23
CA PRO A 417 -9.68 -40.73 -25.53
C PRO A 417 -9.45 -42.20 -25.81
N ILE A 418 -9.40 -43.05 -24.76
CA ILE A 418 -9.07 -44.49 -24.89
C ILE A 418 -10.35 -45.35 -24.94
N ILE A 419 -11.28 -45.14 -23.97
CA ILE A 419 -12.48 -45.96 -23.83
C ILE A 419 -13.77 -45.34 -24.40
N GLY A 420 -13.72 -44.06 -24.74
CA GLY A 420 -14.88 -43.27 -25.22
C GLY A 420 -15.74 -42.73 -24.08
N TYR A 421 -16.38 -41.57 -24.33
CA TYR A 421 -17.17 -40.84 -23.34
C TYR A 421 -18.31 -41.65 -22.71
N LEU A 422 -19.06 -42.42 -23.50
CA LEU A 422 -20.21 -43.19 -22.98
C LEU A 422 -19.77 -44.27 -21.97
N LYS A 423 -18.73 -45.02 -22.31
CA LYS A 423 -18.18 -46.03 -21.39
C LYS A 423 -17.59 -45.40 -20.13
N ALA A 424 -16.90 -44.24 -20.28
CA ALA A 424 -16.39 -43.49 -19.14
C ALA A 424 -17.53 -43.03 -18.21
N ALA A 425 -18.65 -42.58 -18.76
CA ALA A 425 -19.83 -42.20 -17.97
C ALA A 425 -20.47 -43.40 -17.23
N GLU A 426 -20.47 -44.60 -17.84
CA GLU A 426 -20.91 -45.83 -17.15
C GLU A 426 -19.97 -46.21 -16.01
N VAL A 427 -18.66 -46.18 -16.26
CA VAL A 427 -17.65 -46.46 -15.23
C VAL A 427 -17.78 -45.49 -14.07
N TYR A 428 -17.97 -44.19 -14.35
CA TYR A 428 -18.22 -43.19 -13.33
C TYR A 428 -19.42 -43.55 -12.44
N LYS A 429 -20.56 -43.82 -13.06
CA LYS A 429 -21.82 -44.19 -12.34
C LYS A 429 -21.62 -45.41 -11.48
N GLU A 430 -20.97 -46.46 -12.00
CA GLU A 430 -20.70 -47.68 -11.25
C GLU A 430 -19.76 -47.43 -10.08
N ALA A 431 -18.66 -46.71 -10.28
CA ALA A 431 -17.72 -46.37 -9.22
C ALA A 431 -18.45 -45.65 -8.06
N MET A 432 -19.30 -44.68 -8.40
CA MET A 432 -20.10 -43.93 -7.40
C MET A 432 -21.11 -44.79 -6.67
N SER A 433 -21.83 -45.69 -7.38
CA SER A 433 -22.89 -46.53 -6.79
C SER A 433 -22.36 -47.71 -5.96
N SER A 434 -21.14 -48.22 -6.32
CA SER A 434 -20.53 -49.38 -5.67
C SER A 434 -19.49 -49.01 -4.65
N ASN A 435 -19.16 -47.70 -4.49
CA ASN A 435 -18.08 -47.20 -3.64
C ASN A 435 -16.70 -47.77 -4.01
N LYS A 436 -16.48 -48.07 -5.29
CA LYS A 436 -15.22 -48.51 -5.85
C LYS A 436 -14.46 -47.35 -6.48
N THR A 437 -13.16 -47.51 -6.62
CA THR A 437 -12.33 -46.59 -7.41
C THR A 437 -12.54 -46.81 -8.89
N ILE A 438 -12.20 -45.82 -9.71
CA ILE A 438 -12.21 -45.94 -11.18
C ILE A 438 -11.31 -47.11 -11.63
N LYS A 439 -10.13 -47.27 -10.99
CA LYS A 439 -9.19 -48.37 -11.29
C LYS A 439 -9.86 -49.74 -11.11
N GLU A 440 -10.51 -49.96 -9.98
CA GLU A 440 -11.20 -51.22 -9.69
C GLU A 440 -12.28 -51.54 -10.72
N VAL A 441 -13.13 -50.58 -11.04
CA VAL A 441 -14.22 -50.78 -12.06
C VAL A 441 -13.65 -51.06 -13.45
N ILE A 442 -12.59 -50.35 -13.88
CA ILE A 442 -11.93 -50.53 -15.18
C ILE A 442 -11.35 -51.93 -15.29
N ILE A 443 -10.67 -52.43 -14.24
CA ILE A 443 -10.05 -53.75 -14.24
C ILE A 443 -11.14 -54.83 -14.21
N GLU A 444 -12.16 -54.75 -13.34
CA GLU A 444 -13.26 -55.69 -13.28
C GLU A 444 -14.02 -55.82 -14.57
N ARG A 445 -14.26 -54.71 -15.26
CA ARG A 445 -14.91 -54.67 -16.59
C ARG A 445 -13.95 -55.09 -17.71
N LYS A 446 -12.69 -55.38 -17.43
CA LYS A 446 -11.66 -55.74 -18.42
C LYS A 446 -11.55 -54.72 -19.57
N LEU A 447 -11.71 -53.44 -19.26
CA LEU A 447 -11.57 -52.36 -20.23
C LEU A 447 -10.14 -51.99 -20.48
N MET A 448 -9.27 -52.21 -19.50
CA MET A 448 -7.83 -52.01 -19.56
C MET A 448 -7.13 -52.97 -18.59
N SER A 449 -5.87 -53.29 -18.81
CA SER A 449 -5.02 -53.91 -17.79
C SER A 449 -4.59 -52.89 -16.74
N GLU A 450 -4.10 -53.35 -15.61
CA GLU A 450 -3.60 -52.47 -14.55
C GLU A 450 -2.43 -51.61 -15.02
N GLU A 451 -1.52 -52.19 -15.79
CA GLU A 451 -0.38 -51.51 -16.40
C GLU A 451 -0.82 -50.42 -17.40
N GLU A 452 -1.80 -50.73 -18.26
CA GLU A 452 -2.36 -49.73 -19.18
C GLU A 452 -3.05 -48.58 -18.43
N PHE A 453 -3.77 -48.86 -17.37
CA PHE A 453 -4.40 -47.86 -16.55
C PHE A 453 -3.38 -46.94 -15.87
N ASP A 454 -2.37 -47.51 -15.23
CA ASP A 454 -1.32 -46.76 -14.53
C ASP A 454 -0.50 -45.91 -15.52
N ASN A 455 -0.24 -46.44 -16.71
CA ASN A 455 0.40 -45.68 -17.77
C ASN A 455 -0.49 -44.55 -18.32
N ALA A 456 -1.79 -44.78 -18.47
CA ALA A 456 -2.73 -43.79 -18.96
C ALA A 456 -2.94 -42.61 -17.97
N LEU A 457 -2.78 -42.86 -16.67
CA LEU A 457 -2.88 -41.89 -15.59
C LEU A 457 -1.50 -41.58 -14.97
N SER A 458 -0.43 -41.84 -15.71
CA SER A 458 0.88 -41.38 -15.29
C SER A 458 0.92 -39.86 -15.18
N LYS A 459 1.75 -39.34 -14.27
CA LYS A 459 1.89 -37.91 -14.04
C LYS A 459 2.21 -37.14 -15.33
N GLU A 460 3.08 -37.70 -16.17
CA GLU A 460 3.48 -37.09 -17.45
C GLU A 460 2.30 -36.92 -18.40
N ARG A 461 1.34 -37.86 -18.41
CA ARG A 461 0.13 -37.76 -19.22
C ARG A 461 -0.97 -36.89 -18.62
N ILE A 462 -1.04 -36.81 -17.29
CA ILE A 462 -1.98 -35.91 -16.61
C ILE A 462 -1.61 -34.45 -16.88
N LEU A 463 -0.33 -34.14 -16.98
CA LEU A 463 0.20 -32.78 -17.11
C LEU A 463 0.57 -32.39 -18.56
N SER A 464 0.40 -33.27 -19.53
CA SER A 464 0.58 -33.01 -20.96
C SER A 464 -0.70 -32.44 -21.60
#